data_540012d290288406d175d7428512ae6b
#
_entry.id   540012d290288406d175d7428512ae6b
#
_cell.length_a   1.000
_cell.length_b   1.000
_cell.length_c   1.000
_cell.angle_alpha   90.00
_cell.angle_beta   90.00
_cell.angle_gamma   90.00
#
_symmetry.space_group_name_H-M   'P 1'
#
loop_
_entity.id
_entity.type
_entity.pdbx_description
1 polymer ?
#
loop_
_entity_poly.entity_id
_entity_poly.type
_entity_poly.pdbx_seq_one_letter_code
_entity_poly.pdbx_strand_id
1 'polypeptide(L)'
;PYFEAIYNQIPNYDPSTRSDDLISDPVTYVIVANSSFEGDLDEFIEWKTQKGYHVIVGYTGDVGSSASAIKNYIHNLYNNPADGVMPPSFLLLVGDTNQLPASYSSGGHVSDNDYGDTSGDMMPEILYGRFSAQTPMHLQPQIDKTMEYEKYEMADPSFLGEVVMISGVDASYAPTYGNGQINYGTNYYFNNDHGIYSNTYLYPASGSSGSQIKSDVSAGAAYVNYTAH
;
A
#
# COMPACT_ATOMS: atom_id res chain seq x y z
N PRO A 1 -0.67 -26.64 -8.43
CA PRO A 1 -0.71 -25.36 -7.72
C PRO A 1 -1.92 -25.24 -6.80
N TYR A 2 -1.81 -24.43 -5.76
CA TYR A 2 -2.81 -24.30 -4.68
C TYR A 2 -4.20 -23.91 -5.22
N PHE A 3 -4.31 -22.88 -6.05
CA PHE A 3 -5.59 -22.44 -6.60
C PHE A 3 -6.19 -23.41 -7.62
N GLU A 4 -5.40 -24.14 -8.35
CA GLU A 4 -5.87 -25.12 -9.32
C GLU A 4 -6.69 -26.24 -8.65
N ALA A 5 -6.26 -26.68 -7.46
CA ALA A 5 -7.01 -27.67 -6.69
C ALA A 5 -8.40 -27.16 -6.26
N ILE A 6 -8.54 -25.85 -6.01
CA ILE A 6 -9.81 -25.20 -5.66
C ILE A 6 -10.67 -25.03 -6.92
N TYR A 7 -10.11 -24.51 -8.00
CA TYR A 7 -10.84 -24.25 -9.24
C TYR A 7 -11.37 -25.55 -9.87
N ASN A 8 -10.63 -26.65 -9.79
CA ASN A 8 -11.07 -27.95 -10.29
C ASN A 8 -12.30 -28.52 -9.54
N GLN A 9 -12.69 -27.94 -8.41
CA GLN A 9 -13.92 -28.29 -7.68
C GLN A 9 -15.13 -27.49 -8.15
N ILE A 10 -14.95 -26.48 -9.01
CA ILE A 10 -16.04 -25.65 -9.53
C ILE A 10 -16.63 -26.35 -10.76
N PRO A 11 -17.94 -26.72 -10.77
CA PRO A 11 -18.54 -27.57 -11.82
C PRO A 11 -18.41 -27.01 -13.25
N ASN A 12 -18.31 -25.70 -13.41
CA ASN A 12 -18.25 -25.02 -14.71
C ASN A 12 -16.85 -24.43 -15.00
N TYR A 13 -15.83 -24.84 -14.25
CA TYR A 13 -14.48 -24.36 -14.49
C TYR A 13 -13.85 -25.13 -15.65
N ASP A 14 -13.43 -24.41 -16.68
CA ASP A 14 -12.67 -24.93 -17.82
C ASP A 14 -11.24 -24.37 -17.79
N PRO A 15 -10.23 -25.19 -17.50
CA PRO A 15 -8.83 -24.75 -17.49
C PRO A 15 -8.35 -24.13 -18.81
N SER A 16 -8.98 -24.51 -19.95
CA SER A 16 -8.59 -24.00 -21.27
C SER A 16 -9.01 -22.54 -21.50
N THR A 17 -9.95 -22.04 -20.68
CA THR A 17 -10.39 -20.63 -20.73
C THR A 17 -9.61 -19.74 -19.78
N ARG A 18 -8.68 -20.31 -19.02
CA ARG A 18 -7.87 -19.57 -18.04
C ARG A 18 -6.98 -18.57 -18.75
N SER A 19 -7.02 -17.32 -18.32
CA SER A 19 -6.03 -16.31 -18.69
C SER A 19 -4.66 -16.67 -18.11
N ASP A 20 -3.59 -16.51 -18.87
CA ASP A 20 -2.22 -16.67 -18.38
C ASP A 20 -1.87 -15.62 -17.30
N ASP A 21 -2.70 -14.57 -17.18
CA ASP A 21 -2.57 -13.53 -16.15
C ASP A 21 -3.11 -13.95 -14.77
N LEU A 22 -3.74 -15.13 -14.64
CA LEU A 22 -4.24 -15.59 -13.35
C LEU A 22 -3.09 -16.06 -12.47
N ILE A 23 -3.05 -15.50 -11.25
CA ILE A 23 -2.09 -15.90 -10.21
C ILE A 23 -2.36 -17.36 -9.83
N SER A 24 -1.34 -18.23 -9.97
CA SER A 24 -1.43 -19.66 -9.67
C SER A 24 -1.04 -20.01 -8.24
N ASP A 25 -0.26 -19.16 -7.61
CA ASP A 25 0.29 -19.38 -6.26
C ASP A 25 -0.09 -18.20 -5.35
N PRO A 26 -0.24 -18.42 -4.03
CA PRO A 26 -0.51 -17.34 -3.10
C PRO A 26 0.56 -16.26 -3.16
N VAL A 27 0.12 -15.01 -3.24
CA VAL A 27 1.02 -13.86 -3.14
C VAL A 27 1.51 -13.72 -1.71
N THR A 28 2.81 -13.57 -1.51
CA THR A 28 3.39 -13.42 -0.17
C THR A 28 3.23 -11.98 0.33
N TYR A 29 2.66 -11.86 1.53
CA TYR A 29 2.43 -10.61 2.25
C TYR A 29 3.23 -10.65 3.55
N VAL A 30 4.25 -9.81 3.68
CA VAL A 30 5.08 -9.74 4.89
C VAL A 30 4.57 -8.63 5.81
N ILE A 31 4.44 -8.94 7.09
CA ILE A 31 4.17 -7.97 8.15
C ILE A 31 5.39 -7.94 9.06
N VAL A 32 6.02 -6.78 9.22
CA VAL A 32 7.05 -6.58 10.25
C VAL A 32 6.52 -5.62 11.29
N ALA A 33 6.39 -6.08 12.51
CA ALA A 33 5.76 -5.34 13.60
C ALA A 33 6.67 -5.20 14.82
N ASN A 34 6.54 -4.10 15.55
CA ASN A 34 7.11 -4.02 16.88
C ASN A 34 6.43 -5.07 17.78
N SER A 35 7.20 -5.75 18.63
CA SER A 35 6.69 -6.80 19.51
C SER A 35 5.63 -6.32 20.51
N SER A 36 5.52 -5.01 20.73
CA SER A 36 4.44 -4.46 21.57
C SER A 36 3.04 -4.59 20.95
N PHE A 37 2.95 -4.92 19.66
CA PHE A 37 1.69 -5.13 18.93
C PHE A 37 1.37 -6.62 18.68
N GLU A 38 2.11 -7.51 19.33
CA GLU A 38 1.81 -8.94 19.27
C GLU A 38 0.42 -9.22 19.85
N GLY A 39 -0.41 -9.93 19.08
CA GLY A 39 -1.83 -10.16 19.40
C GLY A 39 -2.79 -9.08 18.89
N ASP A 40 -2.36 -7.82 18.72
CA ASP A 40 -3.22 -6.77 18.17
C ASP A 40 -3.44 -6.89 16.65
N LEU A 41 -2.64 -7.73 15.98
CA LEU A 41 -2.70 -7.94 14.52
C LEU A 41 -3.45 -9.21 14.11
N ASP A 42 -3.90 -10.04 15.04
CA ASP A 42 -4.43 -11.38 14.77
C ASP A 42 -5.60 -11.35 13.77
N GLU A 43 -6.56 -10.46 13.98
CA GLU A 43 -7.72 -10.31 13.09
C GLU A 43 -7.30 -9.86 11.68
N PHE A 44 -6.34 -8.96 11.59
CA PHE A 44 -5.82 -8.47 10.30
C PHE A 44 -5.04 -9.57 9.56
N ILE A 45 -4.23 -10.34 10.27
CA ILE A 45 -3.50 -11.50 9.71
C ILE A 45 -4.48 -12.55 9.19
N GLU A 46 -5.51 -12.87 9.98
CA GLU A 46 -6.56 -13.80 9.58
C GLU A 46 -7.27 -13.32 8.32
N TRP A 47 -7.67 -12.04 8.28
CA TRP A 47 -8.31 -11.44 7.11
C TRP A 47 -7.44 -11.54 5.85
N LYS A 48 -6.15 -11.18 5.93
CA LYS A 48 -5.23 -11.30 4.79
C LYS A 48 -5.07 -12.74 4.33
N THR A 49 -5.04 -13.69 5.26
CA THR A 49 -4.98 -15.12 4.95
C THR A 49 -6.26 -15.59 4.27
N GLN A 50 -7.44 -15.16 4.73
CA GLN A 50 -8.73 -15.46 4.10
C GLN A 50 -8.82 -14.89 2.68
N LYS A 51 -8.19 -13.74 2.40
CA LYS A 51 -8.07 -13.16 1.05
C LYS A 51 -7.14 -13.95 0.11
N GLY A 52 -6.46 -14.97 0.60
CA GLY A 52 -5.59 -15.84 -0.18
C GLY A 52 -4.10 -15.43 -0.19
N TYR A 53 -3.69 -14.52 0.69
CA TYR A 53 -2.27 -14.23 0.85
C TYR A 53 -1.55 -15.29 1.68
N HIS A 54 -0.30 -15.59 1.32
CA HIS A 54 0.64 -16.26 2.21
C HIS A 54 1.23 -15.20 3.15
N VAL A 55 0.75 -15.14 4.39
CA VAL A 55 1.15 -14.11 5.35
C VAL A 55 2.35 -14.59 6.17
N ILE A 56 3.42 -13.81 6.18
CA ILE A 56 4.62 -14.01 7.01
C ILE A 56 4.69 -12.85 8.00
N VAL A 57 4.75 -13.17 9.30
CA VAL A 57 4.86 -12.14 10.34
C VAL A 57 6.21 -12.24 11.03
N GLY A 58 6.90 -11.12 11.14
CA GLY A 58 8.15 -10.96 11.90
C GLY A 58 8.01 -9.88 12.97
N TYR A 59 8.17 -10.26 14.24
CA TYR A 59 8.20 -9.29 15.33
C TYR A 59 9.61 -8.85 15.64
N THR A 60 9.79 -7.58 16.05
CA THR A 60 11.12 -7.03 16.35
C THR A 60 11.89 -7.77 17.44
N GLY A 61 11.20 -8.51 18.31
CA GLY A 61 11.82 -9.41 19.29
C GLY A 61 12.58 -10.57 18.66
N ASP A 62 12.12 -11.06 17.50
CA ASP A 62 12.69 -12.21 16.80
C ASP A 62 13.62 -11.78 15.67
N VAL A 63 13.21 -10.77 14.88
CA VAL A 63 13.95 -10.35 13.68
C VAL A 63 15.00 -9.29 13.97
N GLY A 64 14.97 -8.69 15.16
CA GLY A 64 15.80 -7.58 15.58
C GLY A 64 15.10 -6.22 15.40
N SER A 65 15.48 -5.25 16.24
CA SER A 65 14.84 -3.93 16.33
C SER A 65 15.58 -2.81 15.61
N SER A 66 16.75 -3.09 15.00
CA SER A 66 17.47 -2.08 14.22
C SER A 66 16.99 -2.05 12.76
N ALA A 67 17.06 -0.87 12.12
CA ALA A 67 16.74 -0.73 10.71
C ALA A 67 17.48 -1.76 9.82
N SER A 68 18.76 -2.00 10.10
CA SER A 68 19.55 -2.96 9.34
C SER A 68 19.11 -4.42 9.58
N ALA A 69 18.71 -4.79 10.80
CA ALA A 69 18.24 -6.13 11.08
C ALA A 69 16.90 -6.39 10.35
N ILE A 70 15.96 -5.45 10.42
CA ILE A 70 14.68 -5.49 9.74
C ILE A 70 14.88 -5.58 8.22
N LYS A 71 15.72 -4.70 7.66
CA LYS A 71 16.08 -4.72 6.23
C LYS A 71 16.62 -6.09 5.81
N ASN A 72 17.60 -6.60 6.53
CA ASN A 72 18.21 -7.90 6.24
C ASN A 72 17.18 -9.04 6.29
N TYR A 73 16.26 -9.01 7.24
CA TYR A 73 15.20 -10.00 7.33
C TYR A 73 14.29 -9.97 6.09
N ILE A 74 13.80 -8.80 5.71
CA ILE A 74 12.91 -8.62 4.56
C ILE A 74 13.63 -9.02 3.26
N HIS A 75 14.84 -8.51 3.05
CA HIS A 75 15.64 -8.83 1.86
C HIS A 75 16.00 -10.32 1.78
N ASN A 76 16.20 -10.99 2.92
CA ASN A 76 16.43 -12.43 2.94
C ASN A 76 15.18 -13.20 2.52
N LEU A 77 13.98 -12.80 2.96
CA LEU A 77 12.72 -13.41 2.50
C LEU A 77 12.52 -13.25 0.99
N TYR A 78 12.95 -12.13 0.43
CA TYR A 78 12.84 -11.87 -1.01
C TYR A 78 13.87 -12.66 -1.82
N ASN A 79 15.13 -12.63 -1.43
CA ASN A 79 16.24 -13.23 -2.18
C ASN A 79 16.38 -14.74 -1.97
N ASN A 80 15.90 -15.27 -0.85
CA ASN A 80 16.00 -16.68 -0.46
C ASN A 80 14.64 -17.16 0.07
N PRO A 81 13.57 -17.13 -0.74
CA PRO A 81 12.28 -17.63 -0.29
C PRO A 81 12.35 -19.13 0.03
N ALA A 82 11.53 -19.57 0.97
CA ALA A 82 11.42 -20.98 1.28
C ALA A 82 10.86 -21.75 0.06
N ASP A 83 11.16 -23.06 0.00
CA ASP A 83 10.68 -23.92 -1.08
C ASP A 83 9.16 -23.85 -1.22
N GLY A 84 8.68 -23.52 -2.41
CA GLY A 84 7.25 -23.39 -2.71
C GLY A 84 6.60 -22.09 -2.22
N VAL A 85 7.38 -21.15 -1.72
CA VAL A 85 6.90 -19.81 -1.31
C VAL A 85 7.35 -18.78 -2.34
N MET A 86 6.41 -17.96 -2.82
CA MET A 86 6.75 -16.85 -3.70
C MET A 86 7.48 -15.74 -2.94
N PRO A 87 8.46 -15.06 -3.55
CA PRO A 87 9.05 -13.87 -2.96
C PRO A 87 7.96 -12.86 -2.53
N PRO A 88 8.18 -12.08 -1.45
CA PRO A 88 7.24 -11.06 -1.02
C PRO A 88 6.90 -10.04 -2.12
N SER A 89 5.60 -9.80 -2.33
CA SER A 89 5.11 -8.71 -3.17
C SER A 89 4.65 -7.51 -2.34
N PHE A 90 4.23 -7.75 -1.08
CA PHE A 90 3.73 -6.72 -0.19
C PHE A 90 4.42 -6.77 1.17
N LEU A 91 4.65 -5.58 1.72
CA LEU A 91 5.23 -5.38 3.05
C LEU A 91 4.40 -4.37 3.84
N LEU A 92 3.96 -4.75 5.01
CA LEU A 92 3.39 -3.85 6.00
C LEU A 92 4.35 -3.69 7.18
N LEU A 93 4.76 -2.47 7.44
CA LEU A 93 5.53 -2.08 8.63
C LEU A 93 4.55 -1.61 9.70
N VAL A 94 4.62 -2.15 10.90
CA VAL A 94 3.71 -1.79 12.01
C VAL A 94 4.48 -1.21 13.19
N GLY A 95 4.26 0.07 13.41
CA GLY A 95 4.91 0.89 14.43
C GLY A 95 5.35 2.25 13.87
N ASP A 96 5.37 3.25 14.73
CA ASP A 96 5.99 4.54 14.42
C ASP A 96 7.52 4.41 14.44
N THR A 97 8.27 5.41 14.02
CA THR A 97 9.74 5.36 13.89
C THR A 97 10.47 5.01 15.19
N ASN A 98 9.86 5.26 16.33
CA ASN A 98 10.39 4.85 17.65
C ASN A 98 10.18 3.37 17.96
N GLN A 99 9.11 2.76 17.43
CA GLN A 99 8.78 1.35 17.60
C GLN A 99 9.42 0.48 16.54
N LEU A 100 9.45 0.97 15.30
CA LEU A 100 10.02 0.31 14.15
C LEU A 100 10.77 1.36 13.31
N PRO A 101 12.11 1.44 13.42
CA PRO A 101 12.89 2.49 12.79
C PRO A 101 12.63 2.56 11.28
N ALA A 102 12.60 3.77 10.75
CA ALA A 102 12.67 4.02 9.32
C ALA A 102 14.13 4.15 8.89
N SER A 103 14.40 3.98 7.61
CA SER A 103 15.72 4.30 7.07
C SER A 103 15.81 5.78 6.68
N TYR A 104 17.00 6.21 6.28
CA TYR A 104 17.25 7.57 5.84
C TYR A 104 17.82 7.55 4.42
N SER A 105 17.17 8.27 3.52
CA SER A 105 17.71 8.49 2.18
C SER A 105 18.99 9.33 2.22
N SER A 106 19.72 9.37 1.11
CA SER A 106 20.96 10.15 0.96
C SER A 106 20.81 11.65 1.26
N GLY A 107 19.59 12.20 1.22
CA GLY A 107 19.26 13.58 1.59
C GLY A 107 18.91 13.77 3.07
N GLY A 108 19.00 12.73 3.90
CA GLY A 108 18.62 12.76 5.33
C GLY A 108 17.11 12.73 5.56
N HIS A 109 16.32 12.47 4.52
CA HIS A 109 14.86 12.31 4.64
C HIS A 109 14.51 10.92 5.15
N VAL A 110 13.52 10.85 6.04
CA VAL A 110 12.97 9.59 6.53
C VAL A 110 12.28 8.87 5.37
N SER A 111 12.59 7.60 5.19
CA SER A 111 12.05 6.78 4.10
C SER A 111 11.94 5.33 4.52
N ASP A 112 10.91 4.65 4.06
CA ASP A 112 10.78 3.19 4.18
C ASP A 112 11.20 2.46 2.89
N ASN A 113 11.64 3.21 1.86
CA ASN A 113 11.99 2.65 0.56
C ASN A 113 13.05 1.54 0.65
N ASP A 114 14.07 1.73 1.47
CA ASP A 114 15.15 0.76 1.68
C ASP A 114 14.68 -0.63 2.13
N TYR A 115 13.49 -0.74 2.71
CA TYR A 115 12.92 -2.03 3.10
C TYR A 115 12.35 -2.79 1.91
N GLY A 116 11.78 -2.07 0.93
CA GLY A 116 11.20 -2.64 -0.28
C GLY A 116 12.16 -2.74 -1.47
N ASP A 117 13.19 -1.89 -1.49
CA ASP A 117 14.20 -1.82 -2.55
C ASP A 117 15.31 -2.86 -2.28
N THR A 118 15.18 -4.04 -2.88
CA THR A 118 16.12 -5.14 -2.70
C THR A 118 17.29 -5.09 -3.68
N SER A 119 17.14 -4.38 -4.80
CA SER A 119 18.15 -4.22 -5.84
C SER A 119 19.09 -3.02 -5.60
N GLY A 120 18.62 -2.02 -4.85
CA GLY A 120 19.37 -0.80 -4.55
C GLY A 120 19.31 0.26 -5.66
N ASP A 121 18.34 0.18 -6.55
CA ASP A 121 18.15 1.10 -7.67
C ASP A 121 17.12 2.22 -7.40
N MET A 122 16.61 2.30 -6.17
CA MET A 122 15.59 3.22 -5.67
C MET A 122 14.16 2.88 -6.14
N MET A 123 13.96 1.79 -6.88
CA MET A 123 12.66 1.28 -7.30
C MET A 123 12.35 0.04 -6.45
N PRO A 124 11.32 0.07 -5.59
CA PRO A 124 11.06 -1.05 -4.70
C PRO A 124 10.45 -2.24 -5.44
N GLU A 125 11.04 -3.43 -5.26
CA GLU A 125 10.48 -4.70 -5.71
C GLU A 125 9.32 -5.16 -4.84
N ILE A 126 9.29 -4.73 -3.57
CA ILE A 126 8.23 -5.05 -2.63
C ILE A 126 7.42 -3.78 -2.38
N LEU A 127 6.14 -3.81 -2.70
CA LEU A 127 5.23 -2.70 -2.42
C LEU A 127 5.02 -2.58 -0.91
N TYR A 128 5.36 -1.45 -0.34
CA TYR A 128 5.37 -1.27 1.11
C TYR A 128 4.40 -0.19 1.58
N GLY A 129 3.95 -0.37 2.82
CA GLY A 129 3.18 0.64 3.57
C GLY A 129 3.47 0.53 5.05
N ARG A 130 3.04 1.55 5.81
CA ARG A 130 3.24 1.59 7.26
C ARG A 130 1.94 1.92 7.99
N PHE A 131 1.61 1.13 9.01
CA PHE A 131 0.72 1.53 10.08
C PHE A 131 1.55 2.22 11.16
N SER A 132 1.59 3.56 11.12
CA SER A 132 2.33 4.36 12.09
C SER A 132 1.56 4.42 13.40
N ALA A 133 2.00 3.65 14.39
CA ALA A 133 1.37 3.52 15.68
C ALA A 133 2.41 3.45 16.81
N GLN A 134 2.13 4.13 17.91
CA GLN A 134 2.95 4.08 19.12
C GLN A 134 2.32 3.19 20.19
N THR A 135 1.01 2.93 20.08
CA THR A 135 0.21 2.14 21.01
C THR A 135 -0.87 1.37 20.24
N PRO A 136 -1.46 0.30 20.82
CA PRO A 136 -2.61 -0.38 20.21
C PRO A 136 -3.78 0.55 19.90
N MET A 137 -4.01 1.59 20.71
CA MET A 137 -5.06 2.59 20.45
C MET A 137 -4.83 3.39 19.16
N HIS A 138 -3.57 3.59 18.74
CA HIS A 138 -3.24 4.22 17.47
C HIS A 138 -3.26 3.22 16.30
N LEU A 139 -3.06 1.93 16.59
CA LEU A 139 -3.05 0.87 15.57
C LEU A 139 -4.46 0.47 15.15
N GLN A 140 -5.35 0.24 16.11
CA GLN A 140 -6.68 -0.30 15.86
C GLN A 140 -7.48 0.47 14.80
N PRO A 141 -7.56 1.83 14.84
CA PRO A 141 -8.29 2.56 13.79
C PRO A 141 -7.72 2.40 12.38
N GLN A 142 -6.43 2.07 12.24
CA GLN A 142 -5.81 1.83 10.94
C GLN A 142 -6.18 0.43 10.41
N ILE A 143 -6.24 -0.56 11.29
CA ILE A 143 -6.74 -1.90 11.00
C ILE A 143 -8.21 -1.82 10.60
N ASP A 144 -9.05 -1.21 11.43
CA ASP A 144 -10.50 -1.13 11.22
C ASP A 144 -10.85 -0.50 9.87
N LYS A 145 -10.24 0.66 9.55
CA LYS A 145 -10.45 1.34 8.27
C LYS A 145 -10.02 0.50 7.08
N THR A 146 -8.89 -0.20 7.19
CA THR A 146 -8.39 -1.04 6.11
C THR A 146 -9.32 -2.23 5.90
N MET A 147 -9.78 -2.85 6.98
CA MET A 147 -10.68 -3.99 6.91
C MET A 147 -12.06 -3.59 6.40
N GLU A 148 -12.62 -2.48 6.88
CA GLU A 148 -13.88 -1.92 6.39
C GLU A 148 -13.83 -1.66 4.87
N TYR A 149 -12.74 -1.04 4.41
CA TYR A 149 -12.52 -0.78 2.98
C TYR A 149 -12.38 -2.08 2.17
N GLU A 150 -11.54 -3.00 2.62
CA GLU A 150 -11.27 -4.25 1.90
C GLU A 150 -12.43 -5.25 1.94
N LYS A 151 -13.27 -5.22 2.96
CA LYS A 151 -14.50 -6.01 3.08
C LYS A 151 -15.69 -5.36 2.36
N TYR A 152 -15.52 -4.13 1.89
CA TYR A 152 -16.60 -3.35 1.28
C TYR A 152 -17.78 -3.12 2.24
N GLU A 153 -17.50 -2.88 3.51
CA GLU A 153 -18.50 -2.72 4.58
C GLU A 153 -18.80 -1.25 4.93
N MET A 154 -18.24 -0.29 4.14
CA MET A 154 -18.51 1.14 4.36
C MET A 154 -20.01 1.46 4.19
N ALA A 155 -20.54 2.30 5.08
CA ALA A 155 -21.95 2.67 5.12
C ALA A 155 -22.41 3.39 3.83
N ASP A 156 -21.55 4.20 3.22
CA ASP A 156 -21.77 4.87 1.93
C ASP A 156 -20.54 4.68 1.04
N PRO A 157 -20.62 3.83 0.01
CA PRO A 157 -19.52 3.58 -0.91
C PRO A 157 -19.41 4.60 -2.05
N SER A 158 -20.25 5.65 -2.09
CA SER A 158 -20.29 6.61 -3.21
C SER A 158 -18.95 7.32 -3.46
N PHE A 159 -18.14 7.50 -2.41
CA PHE A 159 -16.81 8.11 -2.50
C PHE A 159 -15.82 7.28 -3.34
N LEU A 160 -16.08 6.00 -3.59
CA LEU A 160 -15.18 5.13 -4.37
C LEU A 160 -15.05 5.54 -5.84
N GLY A 161 -16.02 6.28 -6.36
CA GLY A 161 -15.99 6.88 -7.69
C GLY A 161 -15.33 8.27 -7.74
N GLU A 162 -14.84 8.80 -6.61
CA GLU A 162 -14.31 10.17 -6.52
C GLU A 162 -12.81 10.15 -6.22
N VAL A 163 -12.05 11.00 -6.89
CA VAL A 163 -10.63 11.23 -6.57
C VAL A 163 -10.32 12.71 -6.49
N VAL A 164 -9.31 13.08 -5.69
CA VAL A 164 -8.81 14.46 -5.59
C VAL A 164 -7.34 14.50 -6.00
N MET A 165 -7.05 15.17 -7.10
CA MET A 165 -5.75 15.17 -7.76
C MET A 165 -5.13 16.56 -7.71
N ILE A 166 -4.04 16.75 -6.98
CA ILE A 166 -3.51 18.07 -6.62
C ILE A 166 -2.07 18.21 -7.05
N SER A 167 -1.79 19.20 -7.90
CA SER A 167 -0.45 19.72 -8.14
C SER A 167 -0.13 20.82 -7.11
N GLY A 168 1.01 20.72 -6.44
CA GLY A 168 1.47 21.73 -5.49
C GLY A 168 1.86 23.06 -6.14
N VAL A 169 2.35 23.98 -5.31
CA VAL A 169 2.57 25.40 -5.72
C VAL A 169 4.03 25.74 -5.99
N ASP A 170 4.89 24.77 -6.23
CA ASP A 170 6.28 25.01 -6.60
C ASP A 170 6.36 25.57 -8.03
N ALA A 171 6.66 26.86 -8.15
CA ALA A 171 6.70 27.55 -9.44
C ALA A 171 7.75 26.98 -10.42
N SER A 172 8.81 26.35 -9.92
CA SER A 172 9.89 25.80 -10.73
C SER A 172 9.55 24.42 -11.28
N TYR A 173 8.89 23.58 -10.50
CA TYR A 173 8.67 22.17 -10.82
C TYR A 173 7.20 21.81 -11.08
N ALA A 174 6.26 22.49 -10.42
CA ALA A 174 4.84 22.16 -10.55
C ALA A 174 4.30 22.26 -12.00
N PRO A 175 4.68 23.25 -12.85
CA PRO A 175 4.20 23.29 -14.23
C PRO A 175 4.52 22.05 -15.05
N THR A 176 5.70 21.47 -14.85
CA THR A 176 6.19 20.34 -15.64
C THR A 176 5.89 19.01 -14.94
N TYR A 177 6.38 18.85 -13.72
CA TYR A 177 6.32 17.56 -13.02
C TYR A 177 5.00 17.38 -12.27
N GLY A 178 4.56 18.39 -11.51
CA GLY A 178 3.30 18.34 -10.78
C GLY A 178 2.11 18.20 -11.71
N ASN A 179 1.91 19.16 -12.62
CA ASN A 179 0.83 19.13 -13.61
C ASN A 179 0.96 17.93 -14.55
N GLY A 180 2.19 17.55 -14.92
CA GLY A 180 2.45 16.43 -15.79
C GLY A 180 1.97 15.11 -15.19
N GLN A 181 2.29 14.86 -13.92
CA GLN A 181 1.85 13.65 -13.20
C GLN A 181 0.32 13.63 -13.01
N ILE A 182 -0.26 14.74 -12.58
CA ILE A 182 -1.71 14.84 -12.40
C ILE A 182 -2.43 14.60 -13.72
N ASN A 183 -2.02 15.27 -14.80
CA ASN A 183 -2.62 15.09 -16.13
C ASN A 183 -2.45 13.66 -16.65
N TYR A 184 -1.31 13.02 -16.40
CA TYR A 184 -1.13 11.61 -16.78
C TYR A 184 -2.13 10.72 -16.04
N GLY A 185 -2.26 10.88 -14.72
CA GLY A 185 -3.21 10.12 -13.93
C GLY A 185 -4.66 10.31 -14.37
N THR A 186 -5.08 11.56 -14.58
CA THR A 186 -6.47 11.88 -14.96
C THR A 186 -6.79 11.51 -16.41
N ASN A 187 -5.85 11.62 -17.33
CA ASN A 187 -6.09 11.26 -18.73
C ASN A 187 -6.19 9.75 -18.95
N TYR A 188 -5.44 8.95 -18.18
CA TYR A 188 -5.33 7.52 -18.45
C TYR A 188 -6.02 6.62 -17.44
N TYR A 189 -6.29 7.07 -16.22
CA TYR A 189 -6.79 6.22 -15.15
C TYR A 189 -8.00 6.81 -14.42
N PHE A 190 -7.93 8.06 -13.98
CA PHE A 190 -8.93 8.68 -13.11
C PHE A 190 -9.86 9.59 -13.92
N ASN A 191 -10.73 8.98 -14.73
CA ASN A 191 -11.64 9.69 -15.63
C ASN A 191 -12.97 8.95 -15.82
N ASN A 192 -13.89 9.56 -16.52
CA ASN A 192 -15.23 9.02 -16.74
C ASN A 192 -15.24 7.71 -17.55
N ASP A 193 -14.23 7.45 -18.39
CA ASP A 193 -14.13 6.19 -19.14
C ASP A 193 -13.90 5.00 -18.21
N HIS A 194 -13.34 5.26 -17.02
CA HIS A 194 -13.14 4.29 -15.95
C HIS A 194 -14.19 4.41 -14.82
N GLY A 195 -15.25 5.22 -15.01
CA GLY A 195 -16.28 5.45 -14.01
C GLY A 195 -15.81 6.27 -12.81
N ILE A 196 -14.75 7.07 -12.96
CA ILE A 196 -14.14 7.86 -11.88
C ILE A 196 -14.28 9.36 -12.20
N TYR A 197 -14.80 10.11 -11.24
CA TYR A 197 -14.83 11.57 -11.29
C TYR A 197 -13.58 12.13 -10.59
N SER A 198 -12.85 13.00 -11.29
CA SER A 198 -11.60 13.60 -10.78
C SER A 198 -11.76 15.08 -10.47
N ASN A 199 -11.71 15.43 -9.19
CA ASN A 199 -11.53 16.80 -8.71
C ASN A 199 -10.07 17.18 -8.90
N THR A 200 -9.76 17.92 -9.97
CA THR A 200 -8.39 18.16 -10.43
C THR A 200 -7.96 19.61 -10.17
N TYR A 201 -6.84 19.78 -9.49
CA TYR A 201 -6.26 21.06 -9.10
C TYR A 201 -4.85 21.21 -9.65
N LEU A 202 -4.72 21.93 -10.75
CA LEU A 202 -3.43 22.17 -11.41
C LEU A 202 -2.81 23.50 -10.97
N TYR A 203 -1.49 23.54 -10.93
CA TYR A 203 -0.73 24.78 -10.77
C TYR A 203 -0.97 25.70 -11.99
N PRO A 204 -1.13 27.05 -11.82
CA PRO A 204 -1.01 27.80 -10.56
C PRO A 204 -2.31 27.89 -9.75
N ALA A 205 -3.45 27.50 -10.29
CA ALA A 205 -4.76 27.67 -9.65
C ALA A 205 -4.89 26.86 -8.34
N SER A 206 -4.18 25.73 -8.21
CA SER A 206 -4.15 24.92 -6.98
C SER A 206 -3.76 25.75 -5.74
N GLY A 207 -2.90 26.74 -5.87
CA GLY A 207 -2.47 27.61 -4.78
C GLY A 207 -3.58 28.44 -4.12
N SER A 208 -4.67 28.72 -4.83
CA SER A 208 -5.84 29.43 -4.31
C SER A 208 -7.04 28.51 -3.97
N SER A 209 -6.91 27.21 -4.21
CA SER A 209 -8.02 26.24 -4.14
C SER A 209 -8.10 25.49 -2.80
N GLY A 210 -7.33 25.85 -1.77
CA GLY A 210 -7.21 25.11 -0.52
C GLY A 210 -8.55 24.83 0.20
N SER A 211 -9.50 25.79 0.17
CA SER A 211 -10.81 25.59 0.76
C SER A 211 -11.66 24.57 0.00
N GLN A 212 -11.60 24.61 -1.35
CA GLN A 212 -12.32 23.67 -2.19
C GLN A 212 -11.72 22.26 -2.07
N ILE A 213 -10.38 22.13 -2.09
CA ILE A 213 -9.69 20.86 -1.88
C ILE A 213 -10.12 20.21 -0.57
N LYS A 214 -10.14 20.99 0.53
CA LYS A 214 -10.63 20.49 1.82
C LYS A 214 -12.08 20.04 1.76
N SER A 215 -12.94 20.80 1.06
CA SER A 215 -14.35 20.44 0.90
C SER A 215 -14.50 19.11 0.15
N ASP A 216 -13.78 18.94 -0.97
CA ASP A 216 -13.87 17.74 -1.78
C ASP A 216 -13.33 16.49 -1.05
N VAL A 217 -12.20 16.61 -0.36
CA VAL A 217 -11.67 15.54 0.49
C VAL A 217 -12.63 15.19 1.62
N SER A 218 -13.26 16.20 2.24
CA SER A 218 -14.22 15.99 3.33
C SER A 218 -15.56 15.40 2.86
N ALA A 219 -15.91 15.61 1.60
CA ALA A 219 -17.09 14.98 0.99
C ALA A 219 -16.88 13.48 0.73
N GLY A 220 -15.63 13.04 0.67
CA GLY A 220 -15.23 11.67 0.45
C GLY A 220 -14.46 11.50 -0.87
N ALA A 221 -13.35 10.77 -0.83
CA ALA A 221 -12.56 10.43 -1.99
C ALA A 221 -11.90 9.06 -1.79
N ALA A 222 -11.96 8.20 -2.82
CA ALA A 222 -11.27 6.92 -2.80
C ALA A 222 -9.75 7.08 -2.84
N TYR A 223 -9.30 8.12 -3.51
CA TYR A 223 -7.87 8.39 -3.67
C TYR A 223 -7.59 9.90 -3.68
N VAL A 224 -6.58 10.29 -2.93
CA VAL A 224 -6.09 11.67 -2.92
C VAL A 224 -4.61 11.66 -3.29
N ASN A 225 -4.25 12.36 -4.35
CA ASN A 225 -2.85 12.55 -4.74
C ASN A 225 -2.43 14.01 -4.57
N TYR A 226 -1.32 14.22 -3.87
CA TYR A 226 -0.69 15.52 -3.71
C TYR A 226 0.77 15.46 -4.17
N THR A 227 1.04 16.05 -5.33
CA THR A 227 2.39 16.11 -5.92
C THR A 227 3.00 17.46 -5.69
N ALA A 228 3.91 17.58 -4.76
CA ALA A 228 4.60 18.79 -4.37
C ALA A 228 5.95 18.52 -3.69
N HIS A 229 6.73 19.56 -3.50
CA HIS A 229 7.87 19.61 -2.61
C HIS A 229 7.44 19.97 -1.19
#